data_16cb438d43ff642c23a357ae9f743732
#
_entry.id   16cb438d43ff642c23a357ae9f743732
#
_cell.length_a   1.000
_cell.length_b   1.000
_cell.length_c   1.000
_cell.angle_alpha   90.00
_cell.angle_beta   90.00
_cell.angle_gamma   90.00
#
_symmetry.space_group_name_H-M   'P 1'
#
loop_
_entity.id
_entity.type
_entity.pdbx_description
1 polymer ?
#
loop_
_entity_poly.entity_id
_entity_poly.type
_entity_poly.pdbx_seq_one_letter_code
_entity_poly.pdbx_strand_id
1 'polypeptide(L)'
;MKQLNIMQIQELIPHRHPFLLIDGIEDYEPGEYAVGYKCVTYREDFFAGHFPEEPVMPGVLILEALAQTGAVAALSLPENKGKLALFGGIKNARFRKQVTPGDVLTLHCELVEQRGPVGIGKASAYV
;
A
#
# COMPACT_ATOMS: atom_id res chain seq x y z
N MET A 1 16.45 -11.07 2.16
CA MET A 1 15.15 -10.40 1.97
C MET A 1 14.33 -10.52 3.24
N LYS A 2 13.74 -9.42 3.67
CA LYS A 2 12.87 -9.40 4.84
C LYS A 2 11.42 -9.51 4.39
N GLN A 3 10.74 -10.57 4.80
CA GLN A 3 9.36 -10.81 4.43
C GLN A 3 8.45 -10.64 5.64
N LEU A 4 7.24 -10.17 5.39
CA LEU A 4 6.21 -10.05 6.42
C LEU A 4 4.91 -10.69 5.93
N ASN A 5 4.29 -11.48 6.80
CA ASN A 5 2.94 -11.97 6.55
C ASN A 5 1.93 -10.94 7.04
N ILE A 6 0.64 -11.20 6.81
CA ILE A 6 -0.41 -10.24 7.15
C ILE A 6 -0.47 -9.92 8.64
N MET A 7 -0.17 -10.86 9.51
CA MET A 7 -0.20 -10.62 10.96
C MET A 7 0.96 -9.72 11.38
N GLN A 8 2.12 -9.91 10.78
CA GLN A 8 3.29 -9.06 11.04
C GLN A 8 3.09 -7.64 10.51
N ILE A 9 2.42 -7.49 9.36
CA ILE A 9 2.06 -6.17 8.83
C ILE A 9 1.16 -5.44 9.83
N GLN A 10 0.19 -6.14 10.42
CA GLN A 10 -0.72 -5.52 11.39
C GLN A 10 -0.02 -5.09 12.69
N GLU A 11 1.13 -5.64 12.99
CA GLU A 11 1.94 -5.18 14.12
C GLU A 11 2.62 -3.84 13.83
N LEU A 12 2.81 -3.50 12.55
CA LEU A 12 3.53 -2.30 12.14
C LEU A 12 2.61 -1.14 11.77
N ILE A 13 1.48 -1.42 11.10
CA ILE A 13 0.57 -0.37 10.66
C ILE A 13 -0.79 -0.53 11.34
N PRO A 14 -1.51 0.59 11.59
CA PRO A 14 -2.79 0.54 12.31
C PRO A 14 -3.98 0.12 11.48
N HIS A 15 -3.83 0.08 10.16
CA HIS A 15 -4.92 -0.24 9.23
C HIS A 15 -5.46 -1.65 9.47
N ARG A 16 -6.78 -1.82 9.32
CA ARG A 16 -7.46 -3.11 9.51
C ARG A 16 -8.50 -3.30 8.43
N HIS A 17 -8.95 -4.54 8.26
CA HIS A 17 -10.05 -4.85 7.37
C HIS A 17 -11.26 -3.94 7.67
N PRO A 18 -11.93 -3.35 6.68
CA PRO A 18 -11.78 -3.59 5.22
C PRO A 18 -10.79 -2.64 4.53
N PHE A 19 -10.03 -1.85 5.26
CA PHE A 19 -9.16 -0.83 4.68
C PHE A 19 -7.69 -1.22 4.60
N LEU A 20 -7.32 -2.37 5.11
CA LEU A 20 -5.95 -2.90 4.96
C LEU A 20 -5.83 -3.51 3.57
N LEU A 21 -5.01 -2.90 2.72
CA LEU A 21 -4.93 -3.23 1.30
C LEU A 21 -3.63 -3.92 0.89
N ILE A 22 -2.89 -4.49 1.85
CA ILE A 22 -1.67 -5.23 1.57
C ILE A 22 -1.83 -6.64 2.12
N ASP A 23 -1.49 -7.65 1.33
CA ASP A 23 -1.58 -9.04 1.75
C ASP A 23 -0.25 -9.59 2.26
N GLY A 24 0.85 -9.05 1.77
CA GLY A 24 2.17 -9.47 2.21
C GLY A 24 3.24 -8.46 1.83
N ILE A 25 4.38 -8.55 2.50
CA ILE A 25 5.59 -7.81 2.14
C ILE A 25 6.64 -8.82 1.71
N GLU A 26 7.18 -8.62 0.52
CA GLU A 26 8.24 -9.48 -0.03
C GLU A 26 9.61 -9.06 0.44
N ASP A 27 9.81 -7.77 0.64
CA ASP A 27 11.09 -7.22 1.09
C ASP A 27 10.88 -5.81 1.61
N TYR A 28 11.65 -5.41 2.62
CA TYR A 28 11.63 -4.03 3.11
C TYR A 28 12.91 -3.71 3.86
N GLU A 29 13.22 -2.43 3.95
CA GLU A 29 14.27 -1.91 4.81
C GLU A 29 13.68 -0.74 5.60
N PRO A 30 13.67 -0.81 6.94
CA PRO A 30 13.08 0.25 7.76
C PRO A 30 13.62 1.63 7.40
N GLY A 31 12.71 2.57 7.18
CA GLY A 31 13.04 3.94 6.81
C GLY A 31 13.45 4.16 5.37
N GLU A 32 13.54 3.10 4.56
CA GLU A 32 14.03 3.22 3.19
C GLU A 32 12.98 2.82 2.15
N TYR A 33 12.50 1.60 2.17
CA TYR A 33 11.54 1.13 1.16
C TYR A 33 10.77 -0.09 1.64
N ALA A 34 9.70 -0.40 0.94
CA ALA A 34 9.00 -1.67 1.07
C ALA A 34 8.45 -2.11 -0.29
N VAL A 35 8.46 -3.41 -0.51
CA VAL A 35 7.86 -4.06 -1.67
C VAL A 35 6.82 -5.05 -1.17
N GLY A 36 5.57 -4.77 -1.48
CA GLY A 36 4.48 -5.60 -1.05
C GLY A 36 3.61 -6.06 -2.21
N TYR A 37 2.55 -6.76 -1.88
CA TYR A 37 1.59 -7.20 -2.89
C TYR A 37 0.19 -7.25 -2.31
N LYS A 38 -0.78 -7.10 -3.21
CA LYS A 38 -2.19 -7.30 -2.94
C LYS A 38 -2.74 -8.32 -3.92
N CYS A 39 -3.40 -9.34 -3.40
CA CYS A 39 -4.15 -10.29 -4.21
C CYS A 39 -5.51 -9.66 -4.50
N VAL A 40 -5.75 -9.28 -5.75
CA VAL A 40 -6.98 -8.60 -6.14
C VAL A 40 -8.03 -9.67 -6.47
N THR A 41 -9.03 -9.84 -5.59
CA THR A 41 -10.07 -10.83 -5.78
C THR A 41 -11.38 -10.17 -6.15
N TYR A 42 -12.23 -10.92 -6.87
CA TYR A 42 -13.56 -10.43 -7.21
C TYR A 42 -14.43 -10.16 -5.97
N ARG A 43 -14.07 -10.74 -4.84
CA ARG A 43 -14.85 -10.61 -3.60
C ARG A 43 -14.61 -9.29 -2.87
N GLU A 44 -13.73 -8.45 -3.37
CA GLU A 44 -13.54 -7.11 -2.80
C GLU A 44 -14.82 -6.29 -2.95
N ASP A 45 -15.24 -5.64 -1.88
CA ASP A 45 -16.51 -4.90 -1.86
C ASP A 45 -16.57 -3.78 -2.91
N PHE A 46 -15.44 -3.15 -3.21
CA PHE A 46 -15.44 -2.04 -4.15
C PHE A 46 -15.82 -2.45 -5.58
N PHE A 47 -15.67 -3.73 -5.96
CA PHE A 47 -16.05 -4.17 -7.30
C PHE A 47 -17.57 -4.19 -7.51
N ALA A 48 -18.35 -4.27 -6.44
CA ALA A 48 -19.80 -4.24 -6.55
C ALA A 48 -20.31 -2.91 -7.12
N GLY A 49 -19.56 -1.84 -6.86
CA GLY A 49 -19.93 -0.51 -7.35
C GLY A 49 -19.02 0.06 -8.43
N HIS A 50 -17.88 -0.57 -8.69
CA HIS A 50 -16.86 0.02 -9.57
C HIS A 50 -16.26 -1.03 -10.52
N PHE A 51 -16.93 -1.68 -11.41
CA PHE A 51 -18.35 -1.50 -11.73
C PHE A 51 -18.99 -2.87 -11.85
N PRO A 52 -20.31 -3.03 -11.67
CA PRO A 52 -20.95 -4.36 -11.69
C PRO A 52 -20.66 -5.20 -12.93
N GLU A 53 -20.64 -4.58 -14.13
CA GLU A 53 -20.41 -5.29 -15.38
C GLU A 53 -18.96 -5.24 -15.86
N GLU A 54 -18.13 -4.39 -15.24
CA GLU A 54 -16.73 -4.24 -15.63
C GLU A 54 -15.91 -3.89 -14.38
N PRO A 55 -15.52 -4.90 -13.59
CA PRO A 55 -14.84 -4.66 -12.33
C PRO A 55 -13.40 -4.16 -12.55
N VAL A 56 -13.11 -2.98 -12.01
CA VAL A 56 -11.81 -2.35 -12.07
C VAL A 56 -11.48 -1.81 -10.69
N MET A 57 -10.28 -2.09 -10.20
CA MET A 57 -9.85 -1.54 -8.91
C MET A 57 -9.70 -0.02 -9.03
N PRO A 58 -10.39 0.76 -8.15
CA PRO A 58 -10.25 2.22 -8.19
C PRO A 58 -8.80 2.65 -8.02
N GLY A 59 -8.37 3.59 -8.89
CA GLY A 59 -6.99 4.10 -8.83
C GLY A 59 -6.64 4.72 -7.49
N VAL A 60 -7.60 5.39 -6.84
CA VAL A 60 -7.36 5.99 -5.52
C VAL A 60 -7.06 4.94 -4.46
N LEU A 61 -7.58 3.71 -4.60
CA LEU A 61 -7.29 2.62 -3.68
C LEU A 61 -5.92 2.00 -3.96
N ILE A 62 -5.46 2.05 -5.21
CA ILE A 62 -4.08 1.66 -5.54
C ILE A 62 -3.12 2.64 -4.87
N LEU A 63 -3.41 3.92 -4.91
CA LEU A 63 -2.60 4.94 -4.21
C LEU A 63 -2.60 4.68 -2.71
N GLU A 64 -3.74 4.34 -2.14
CA GLU A 64 -3.81 4.02 -0.72
C GLU A 64 -2.98 2.78 -0.38
N ALA A 65 -3.05 1.73 -1.22
CA ALA A 65 -2.24 0.53 -1.02
C ALA A 65 -0.75 0.83 -1.07
N LEU A 66 -0.33 1.71 -1.97
CA LEU A 66 1.07 2.16 -2.06
C LEU A 66 1.47 2.96 -0.82
N ALA A 67 0.57 3.81 -0.31
CA ALA A 67 0.83 4.57 0.91
C ALA A 67 0.97 3.65 2.12
N GLN A 68 0.15 2.60 2.21
CA GLN A 68 0.26 1.60 3.28
C GLN A 68 1.58 0.84 3.19
N THR A 69 2.02 0.53 1.97
CA THR A 69 3.32 -0.12 1.75
C THR A 69 4.45 0.78 2.27
N GLY A 70 4.41 2.06 1.94
CA GLY A 70 5.37 3.03 2.47
C GLY A 70 5.28 3.17 3.98
N ALA A 71 4.08 3.10 4.53
CA ALA A 71 3.88 3.15 5.97
C ALA A 71 4.54 1.97 6.69
N VAL A 72 4.57 0.80 6.08
CA VAL A 72 5.31 -0.35 6.63
C VAL A 72 6.78 0.01 6.81
N ALA A 73 7.40 0.59 5.80
CA ALA A 73 8.80 1.00 5.89
C ALA A 73 9.01 2.10 6.95
N ALA A 74 8.14 3.09 6.99
CA ALA A 74 8.26 4.21 7.92
C ALA A 74 8.01 3.80 9.37
N LEU A 75 6.96 3.03 9.63
CA LEU A 75 6.54 2.67 10.98
C LEU A 75 7.31 1.48 11.54
N SER A 76 8.12 0.82 10.74
CA SER A 76 9.02 -0.23 11.22
C SER A 76 10.27 0.34 11.91
N LEU A 77 10.52 1.64 11.78
CA LEU A 77 11.55 2.31 12.56
C LEU A 77 11.10 2.37 14.04
N PRO A 78 11.99 2.04 15.01
CA PRO A 78 11.61 2.04 16.43
C PRO A 78 11.01 3.35 16.92
N GLU A 79 11.52 4.49 16.45
CA GLU A 79 11.04 5.81 16.85
C GLU A 79 9.62 6.12 16.35
N ASN A 80 9.13 5.37 15.37
CA ASN A 80 7.80 5.59 14.80
C ASN A 80 6.77 4.55 15.27
N LYS A 81 7.17 3.62 16.12
CA LYS A 81 6.28 2.54 16.55
C LYS A 81 5.00 3.09 17.18
N GLY A 82 3.87 2.59 16.72
CA GLY A 82 2.55 2.96 17.24
C GLY A 82 1.98 4.25 16.69
N LYS A 83 2.69 4.94 15.80
CA LYS A 83 2.18 6.17 15.20
C LYS A 83 1.14 5.85 14.12
N LEU A 84 0.29 6.83 13.82
CA LEU A 84 -0.65 6.75 12.71
C LEU A 84 -0.02 7.38 11.46
N ALA A 85 -0.30 6.78 10.32
CA ALA A 85 0.11 7.33 9.03
C ALA A 85 -1.13 7.85 8.31
N LEU A 86 -1.14 9.13 7.99
CA LEU A 86 -2.25 9.78 7.29
C LEU A 86 -1.77 10.33 5.96
N PHE A 87 -2.63 10.20 4.95
CA PHE A 87 -2.35 10.71 3.61
C PHE A 87 -2.45 12.24 3.62
N GLY A 88 -1.35 12.92 3.39
CA GLY A 88 -1.32 14.38 3.39
C GLY A 88 -1.52 15.02 2.03
N GLY A 89 -1.16 14.31 0.97
CA GLY A 89 -1.31 14.83 -0.39
C GLY A 89 -0.61 13.97 -1.42
N ILE A 90 -0.88 14.27 -2.69
CA ILE A 90 -0.31 13.58 -3.83
C ILE A 90 0.10 14.64 -4.82
N LYS A 91 1.39 14.68 -5.19
CA LYS A 91 1.88 15.67 -6.14
C LYS A 91 1.63 15.27 -7.58
N ASN A 92 1.75 13.97 -7.87
CA ASN A 92 1.63 13.47 -9.24
C ASN A 92 1.25 12.00 -9.21
N ALA A 93 0.26 11.63 -10.00
CA ALA A 93 -0.16 10.24 -10.11
C ALA A 93 -0.62 9.97 -11.54
N ARG A 94 -0.27 8.78 -12.07
CA ARG A 94 -0.67 8.33 -13.40
C ARG A 94 -1.13 6.89 -13.34
N PHE A 95 -2.21 6.61 -14.03
CA PHE A 95 -2.79 5.27 -14.14
C PHE A 95 -2.76 4.85 -15.61
N ARG A 96 -1.94 3.85 -15.93
CA ARG A 96 -1.72 3.44 -17.32
C ARG A 96 -2.36 2.11 -17.67
N LYS A 97 -2.67 1.29 -16.66
CA LYS A 97 -3.24 -0.03 -16.86
C LYS A 97 -4.29 -0.29 -15.81
N GLN A 98 -5.40 -0.90 -16.21
CA GLN A 98 -6.44 -1.29 -15.28
C GLN A 98 -6.02 -2.50 -14.46
N VAL A 99 -6.40 -2.51 -13.19
CA VAL A 99 -6.22 -3.64 -12.28
C VAL A 99 -7.58 -4.30 -12.12
N THR A 100 -7.66 -5.57 -12.41
CA THR A 100 -8.91 -6.31 -12.45
C THR A 100 -8.84 -7.55 -11.55
N PRO A 101 -9.99 -8.15 -11.21
CA PRO A 101 -9.99 -9.36 -10.38
C PRO A 101 -9.13 -10.47 -11.00
N GLY A 102 -8.35 -11.12 -10.16
CA GLY A 102 -7.41 -12.15 -10.57
C GLY A 102 -5.97 -11.65 -10.67
N ASP A 103 -5.77 -10.34 -10.69
CA ASP A 103 -4.41 -9.78 -10.73
C ASP A 103 -3.75 -9.90 -9.36
N VAL A 104 -2.43 -10.04 -9.37
CA VAL A 104 -1.60 -9.83 -8.18
C VAL A 104 -0.89 -8.49 -8.39
N LEU A 105 -1.24 -7.53 -7.58
CA LEU A 105 -0.72 -6.17 -7.68
C LEU A 105 0.54 -6.05 -6.85
N THR A 106 1.68 -5.82 -7.51
CA THR A 106 2.95 -5.55 -6.84
C THR A 106 3.03 -4.07 -6.48
N LEU A 107 3.40 -3.79 -5.24
CA LEU A 107 3.39 -2.45 -4.67
C LEU A 107 4.81 -2.10 -4.21
N HIS A 108 5.41 -1.12 -4.82
CA HIS A 108 6.77 -0.67 -4.46
C HIS A 108 6.70 0.78 -3.99
N CYS A 109 7.17 1.04 -2.78
CA CYS A 109 7.24 2.40 -2.25
C CYS A 109 8.60 2.66 -1.61
N GLU A 110 9.24 3.73 -2.07
CA GLU A 110 10.53 4.17 -1.57
C GLU A 110 10.35 5.49 -0.83
N LEU A 111 10.88 5.58 0.38
CA LEU A 111 10.86 6.81 1.16
C LEU A 111 12.04 7.68 0.70
N VAL A 112 11.73 8.83 0.10
CA VAL A 112 12.77 9.68 -0.49
C VAL A 112 13.15 10.86 0.40
N GLU A 113 12.26 11.29 1.30
CA GLU A 113 12.51 12.44 2.15
C GLU A 113 11.63 12.40 3.39
N GLN A 114 12.15 12.92 4.50
CA GLN A 114 11.40 13.11 5.74
C GLN A 114 11.54 14.56 6.17
N ARG A 115 10.42 15.28 6.25
CA ARG A 115 10.38 16.68 6.67
C ARG A 115 9.54 16.79 7.94
N GLY A 116 10.20 16.72 9.12
CA GLY A 116 9.50 16.70 10.37
C GLY A 116 8.52 15.51 10.42
N PRO A 117 7.23 15.75 10.66
CA PRO A 117 6.24 14.67 10.71
C PRO A 117 5.79 14.19 9.30
N VAL A 118 6.29 14.79 8.23
CA VAL A 118 5.85 14.50 6.86
C VAL A 118 6.88 13.64 6.14
N GLY A 119 6.47 12.44 5.73
CA GLY A 119 7.28 11.57 4.89
C GLY A 119 6.86 11.70 3.43
N ILE A 120 7.82 11.73 2.53
CA ILE A 120 7.60 11.81 1.10
C ILE A 120 8.08 10.52 0.46
N GLY A 121 7.20 9.85 -0.27
CA GLY A 121 7.50 8.61 -0.95
C GLY A 121 7.36 8.72 -2.46
N LYS A 122 8.09 7.86 -3.15
CA LYS A 122 7.96 7.62 -4.58
C LYS A 122 7.52 6.18 -4.75
N ALA A 123 6.46 5.96 -5.52
CA ALA A 123 5.84 4.65 -5.57
C ALA A 123 5.46 4.23 -6.98
N SER A 124 5.43 2.94 -7.21
CA SER A 124 4.93 2.34 -8.44
C SER A 124 4.21 1.04 -8.13
N ALA A 125 3.17 0.75 -8.91
CA ALA A 125 2.41 -0.49 -8.79
C ALA A 125 2.29 -1.12 -10.18
N TYR A 126 2.35 -2.45 -10.22
CA TYR A 126 2.25 -3.17 -11.49
C TYR A 126 1.69 -4.57 -11.29
N VAL A 127 1.12 -5.08 -12.37
CA VAL A 127 0.56 -6.43 -12.41
C VAL A 127 1.28 -7.31 -13.41
#